data_7324aab1a5ecfbd4c7952182b1df1dc9
#
_entry.id   7324aab1a5ecfbd4c7952182b1df1dc9
#
_cell.length_a   1.000
_cell.length_b   1.000
_cell.length_c   1.000
_cell.angle_alpha   90.00
_cell.angle_beta   90.00
_cell.angle_gamma   90.00
#
_symmetry.space_group_name_H-M   'P 1'
#
loop_
_entity.id
_entity.type
_entity.pdbx_description
1 polymer ?
#
loop_
_entity_poly.entity_id
_entity_poly.type
_entity_poly.pdbx_seq_one_letter_code
_entity_poly.pdbx_strand_id
1 'polypeptide(L)'
;MTQTSLTDPHWMHLALQQATQAAQAGEVPVGAVVVKDGQLIATGHNRCISDHDPSAHAEVVALRAAAQVLGNYRLDGCELFVTLEPCAMCSGALLHARLARVVYGAADSRAGAAGSLLNLFAMPAINHQTAVQGGVLARECAAVLQEFFKPRRANDKPLREDALRPPEARFDNLPDYPWQPHYLSDLPALQGLRMHYLDEGPADAGLTYLCLHGNPAWSYLYRHMIAPFTQAGHRVVAPDLIGFGKSDKPKKEGAHQFAFHREVLLQFIERLDLRHIVLVVQDWGGIFGLTLPMEAPQRYVGLLAMNTMLAGGDAPLSPGFLAWRAWCAKNLEFDVGRLFARGNPQMPESQWQAYNAPFPDAGHRAALRVFPNRVPEFADSPGADVARRARSFWQNSWAGRSMMAIGQQDPVLGEPVMRALQSQIRGCEHVMLLPEAGHFVQEHGAQIAQAAVPFFADLAGRG
;
A
#
# COMPACT_ATOMS: atom_id res chain seq x y z
N MET A 1 -45.37 -5.73 -42.21
CA MET A 1 -43.95 -5.96 -41.88
C MET A 1 -43.91 -6.47 -40.44
N THR A 2 -43.70 -7.75 -40.24
CA THR A 2 -43.56 -8.35 -38.90
C THR A 2 -42.28 -7.85 -38.29
N GLN A 3 -42.36 -6.96 -37.29
CA GLN A 3 -41.25 -6.60 -36.44
C GLN A 3 -40.75 -7.87 -35.76
N THR A 4 -39.55 -8.29 -36.12
CA THR A 4 -38.85 -9.38 -35.41
C THR A 4 -38.62 -8.90 -33.99
N SER A 5 -39.33 -9.46 -33.02
CA SER A 5 -39.13 -9.17 -31.59
C SER A 5 -37.69 -9.48 -31.24
N LEU A 6 -36.95 -8.47 -30.78
CA LEU A 6 -35.57 -8.65 -30.28
C LEU A 6 -35.62 -9.53 -29.04
N THR A 7 -34.66 -10.45 -28.92
CA THR A 7 -34.63 -11.46 -27.85
C THR A 7 -33.83 -10.99 -26.62
N ASP A 8 -34.07 -11.60 -25.47
CA ASP A 8 -33.32 -11.32 -24.23
C ASP A 8 -31.77 -11.33 -24.41
N PRO A 9 -31.18 -12.30 -25.15
CA PRO A 9 -29.77 -12.24 -25.46
C PRO A 9 -29.32 -10.98 -26.19
N HIS A 10 -30.15 -10.42 -27.08
CA HIS A 10 -29.83 -9.16 -27.77
C HIS A 10 -29.64 -8.01 -26.77
N TRP A 11 -30.59 -7.83 -25.84
CA TRP A 11 -30.53 -6.79 -24.82
C TRP A 11 -29.41 -7.02 -23.83
N MET A 12 -29.14 -8.27 -23.49
CA MET A 12 -28.01 -8.62 -22.60
C MET A 12 -26.66 -8.32 -23.25
N HIS A 13 -26.51 -8.46 -24.59
CA HIS A 13 -25.30 -8.04 -25.29
C HIS A 13 -25.08 -6.53 -25.22
N LEU A 14 -26.15 -5.72 -25.27
CA LEU A 14 -26.03 -4.27 -25.05
C LEU A 14 -25.63 -3.94 -23.61
N ALA A 15 -26.16 -4.67 -22.62
CA ALA A 15 -25.73 -4.55 -21.24
C ALA A 15 -24.24 -4.95 -21.08
N LEU A 16 -23.75 -5.98 -21.77
CA LEU A 16 -22.34 -6.37 -21.78
C LEU A 16 -21.42 -5.29 -22.39
N GLN A 17 -21.88 -4.57 -23.42
CA GLN A 17 -21.15 -3.41 -23.93
C GLN A 17 -21.00 -2.31 -22.89
N GLN A 18 -22.05 -2.05 -22.09
CA GLN A 18 -21.97 -1.11 -20.96
C GLN A 18 -21.03 -1.60 -19.87
N ALA A 19 -21.02 -2.90 -19.55
CA ALA A 19 -20.05 -3.49 -18.62
C ALA A 19 -18.60 -3.30 -19.10
N THR A 20 -18.36 -3.40 -20.41
CA THR A 20 -17.03 -3.16 -20.99
C THR A 20 -16.61 -1.68 -20.82
N GLN A 21 -17.53 -0.73 -20.95
CA GLN A 21 -17.27 0.70 -20.70
C GLN A 21 -16.91 0.95 -19.23
N ALA A 22 -17.62 0.30 -18.29
CA ALA A 22 -17.27 0.35 -16.86
C ALA A 22 -15.82 -0.14 -16.64
N ALA A 23 -15.44 -1.30 -17.21
CA ALA A 23 -14.09 -1.85 -17.10
C ALA A 23 -13.02 -0.88 -17.62
N GLN A 24 -13.26 -0.23 -18.76
CA GLN A 24 -12.34 0.76 -19.35
C GLN A 24 -12.18 2.00 -18.48
N ALA A 25 -13.23 2.39 -17.74
CA ALA A 25 -13.22 3.48 -16.76
C ALA A 25 -12.62 3.06 -15.39
N GLY A 26 -12.17 1.80 -15.23
CA GLY A 26 -11.64 1.30 -13.96
C GLY A 26 -12.71 0.86 -12.95
N GLU A 27 -13.98 0.94 -13.30
CA GLU A 27 -15.13 0.52 -12.50
C GLU A 27 -15.35 -0.99 -12.56
N VAL A 28 -16.04 -1.55 -11.54
CA VAL A 28 -16.49 -2.95 -11.61
C VAL A 28 -17.40 -3.13 -12.82
N PRO A 29 -17.13 -4.11 -13.73
CA PRO A 29 -17.77 -4.20 -15.03
C PRO A 29 -19.22 -4.74 -14.93
N VAL A 30 -20.11 -3.89 -14.52
CA VAL A 30 -21.56 -4.14 -14.56
C VAL A 30 -22.19 -3.12 -15.50
N GLY A 31 -23.06 -3.61 -16.36
CA GLY A 31 -23.81 -2.80 -17.31
C GLY A 31 -25.28 -3.17 -17.31
N ALA A 32 -26.12 -2.19 -17.55
CA ALA A 32 -27.57 -2.34 -17.59
C ALA A 32 -28.18 -1.56 -18.75
N VAL A 33 -29.31 -2.05 -19.26
CA VAL A 33 -30.15 -1.35 -20.24
C VAL A 33 -31.61 -1.43 -19.83
N VAL A 34 -32.34 -0.34 -20.07
CA VAL A 34 -33.80 -0.28 -19.88
C VAL A 34 -34.48 -0.29 -21.24
N VAL A 35 -35.48 -1.16 -21.40
CA VAL A 35 -36.20 -1.41 -22.64
C VAL A 35 -37.69 -1.20 -22.37
N LYS A 36 -38.44 -0.61 -23.33
CA LYS A 36 -39.89 -0.49 -23.33
C LYS A 36 -40.42 -0.76 -24.73
N ASP A 37 -41.44 -1.60 -24.83
CA ASP A 37 -42.10 -1.94 -26.10
C ASP A 37 -41.12 -2.36 -27.22
N GLY A 38 -40.05 -3.11 -26.82
CA GLY A 38 -39.00 -3.55 -27.74
C GLY A 38 -38.07 -2.43 -28.23
N GLN A 39 -38.00 -1.29 -27.53
CA GLN A 39 -37.13 -0.18 -27.85
C GLN A 39 -36.18 0.10 -26.67
N LEU A 40 -34.92 0.37 -26.98
CA LEU A 40 -33.91 0.80 -25.99
C LEU A 40 -34.26 2.23 -25.52
N ILE A 41 -34.50 2.41 -24.22
CA ILE A 41 -34.83 3.70 -23.60
C ILE A 41 -33.58 4.35 -23.00
N ALA A 42 -32.77 3.57 -22.25
CA ALA A 42 -31.60 4.08 -21.58
C ALA A 42 -30.57 2.97 -21.34
N THR A 43 -29.35 3.39 -21.10
CA THR A 43 -28.23 2.52 -20.70
C THR A 43 -27.58 3.04 -19.42
N GLY A 44 -26.87 2.17 -18.71
CA GLY A 44 -26.09 2.54 -17.54
C GLY A 44 -24.95 1.53 -17.31
N HIS A 45 -23.92 2.00 -16.68
CA HIS A 45 -22.81 1.17 -16.18
C HIS A 45 -22.37 1.69 -14.82
N ASN A 46 -21.64 0.88 -14.05
CA ASN A 46 -21.12 1.30 -12.74
C ASN A 46 -20.26 2.55 -12.87
N ARG A 47 -20.44 3.50 -11.94
CA ARG A 47 -19.73 4.78 -11.86
C ARG A 47 -19.43 5.17 -10.40
N CYS A 48 -19.37 4.20 -9.50
CA CYS A 48 -19.20 4.46 -8.06
C CYS A 48 -17.92 5.22 -7.75
N ILE A 49 -16.82 4.88 -8.41
CA ILE A 49 -15.51 5.52 -8.22
C ILE A 49 -15.49 6.88 -8.92
N SER A 50 -15.92 6.92 -10.18
CA SER A 50 -15.91 8.13 -11.02
C SER A 50 -16.79 9.25 -10.48
N ASP A 51 -17.97 8.90 -9.95
CA ASP A 51 -18.95 9.87 -9.45
C ASP A 51 -18.85 10.09 -7.93
N HIS A 52 -17.96 9.35 -7.23
CA HIS A 52 -17.89 9.31 -5.76
C HIS A 52 -19.26 9.04 -5.10
N ASP A 53 -20.08 8.20 -5.76
CA ASP A 53 -21.45 7.87 -5.33
C ASP A 53 -21.58 6.35 -5.13
N PRO A 54 -21.72 5.85 -3.87
CA PRO A 54 -21.88 4.43 -3.60
C PRO A 54 -23.18 3.84 -4.19
N SER A 55 -24.13 4.66 -4.60
CA SER A 55 -25.36 4.23 -5.24
C SER A 55 -25.32 4.21 -6.77
N ALA A 56 -24.22 4.65 -7.39
CA ALA A 56 -24.07 4.73 -8.85
C ALA A 56 -23.79 3.35 -9.48
N HIS A 57 -24.58 2.33 -9.11
CA HIS A 57 -24.61 1.04 -9.77
C HIS A 57 -25.28 1.14 -11.14
N ALA A 58 -24.92 0.23 -12.05
CA ALA A 58 -25.41 0.23 -13.44
C ALA A 58 -26.93 0.33 -13.53
N GLU A 59 -27.66 -0.40 -12.68
CA GLU A 59 -29.10 -0.41 -12.62
C GLU A 59 -29.64 0.96 -12.23
N VAL A 60 -29.10 1.57 -11.17
CA VAL A 60 -29.54 2.89 -10.68
C VAL A 60 -29.25 3.98 -11.71
N VAL A 61 -28.09 3.92 -12.37
CA VAL A 61 -27.72 4.84 -13.45
C VAL A 61 -28.69 4.71 -14.61
N ALA A 62 -28.99 3.48 -15.06
CA ALA A 62 -29.92 3.22 -16.14
C ALA A 62 -31.38 3.65 -15.80
N LEU A 63 -31.85 3.40 -14.57
CA LEU A 63 -33.14 3.82 -14.08
C LEU A 63 -33.30 5.35 -14.11
N ARG A 64 -32.29 6.08 -13.58
CA ARG A 64 -32.29 7.55 -13.58
C ARG A 64 -32.37 8.11 -15.00
N ALA A 65 -31.58 7.56 -15.92
CA ALA A 65 -31.59 7.99 -17.31
C ALA A 65 -32.93 7.67 -17.98
N ALA A 66 -33.51 6.48 -17.76
CA ALA A 66 -34.82 6.11 -18.31
C ALA A 66 -35.97 7.00 -17.78
N ALA A 67 -35.92 7.34 -16.48
CA ALA A 67 -36.88 8.22 -15.84
C ALA A 67 -36.86 9.62 -16.46
N GLN A 68 -35.68 10.13 -16.80
CA GLN A 68 -35.54 11.42 -17.51
C GLN A 68 -36.10 11.36 -18.93
N VAL A 69 -35.79 10.31 -19.69
CA VAL A 69 -36.28 10.13 -21.07
C VAL A 69 -37.83 10.02 -21.13
N LEU A 70 -38.38 9.28 -20.17
CA LEU A 70 -39.85 9.04 -20.12
C LEU A 70 -40.60 10.13 -19.35
N GLY A 71 -39.91 11.07 -18.71
CA GLY A 71 -40.51 12.14 -17.91
C GLY A 71 -41.32 11.62 -16.71
N ASN A 72 -41.00 10.42 -16.20
CA ASN A 72 -41.72 9.79 -15.11
C ASN A 72 -40.80 8.90 -14.27
N TYR A 73 -40.88 8.99 -12.94
CA TYR A 73 -40.10 8.11 -12.03
C TYR A 73 -40.65 6.67 -11.98
N ARG A 74 -41.95 6.48 -12.38
CA ARG A 74 -42.52 5.15 -12.57
C ARG A 74 -42.28 4.69 -14.00
N LEU A 75 -41.60 3.59 -14.12
CA LEU A 75 -41.19 3.00 -15.38
C LEU A 75 -42.12 1.79 -15.73
N ASP A 76 -43.41 2.00 -15.58
CA ASP A 76 -44.44 0.97 -15.86
C ASP A 76 -44.28 0.43 -17.29
N GLY A 77 -44.26 -0.90 -17.42
CA GLY A 77 -44.10 -1.59 -18.70
C GLY A 77 -42.64 -1.66 -19.19
N CYS A 78 -41.68 -1.08 -18.46
CA CYS A 78 -40.28 -1.21 -18.81
C CYS A 78 -39.69 -2.54 -18.29
N GLU A 79 -38.69 -3.02 -19.01
CA GLU A 79 -37.84 -4.16 -18.63
C GLU A 79 -36.39 -3.68 -18.42
N LEU A 80 -35.69 -4.27 -17.46
CA LEU A 80 -34.26 -4.00 -17.26
C LEU A 80 -33.47 -5.28 -17.50
N PHE A 81 -32.38 -5.14 -18.27
CA PHE A 81 -31.38 -6.19 -18.49
C PHE A 81 -30.08 -5.74 -17.85
N VAL A 82 -29.50 -6.59 -17.00
CA VAL A 82 -28.26 -6.28 -16.27
C VAL A 82 -27.32 -7.48 -16.26
N THR A 83 -26.02 -7.24 -16.38
CA THR A 83 -25.03 -8.31 -16.50
C THR A 83 -24.79 -9.10 -15.21
N LEU A 84 -25.10 -8.52 -14.04
CA LEU A 84 -24.96 -9.14 -12.74
C LEU A 84 -26.29 -9.10 -11.97
N GLU A 85 -26.55 -10.11 -11.15
CA GLU A 85 -27.72 -10.16 -10.27
C GLU A 85 -27.80 -8.90 -9.40
N PRO A 86 -28.93 -8.16 -9.38
CA PRO A 86 -29.07 -6.94 -8.60
C PRO A 86 -28.91 -7.16 -7.11
N CYS A 87 -28.14 -6.28 -6.44
CA CYS A 87 -28.02 -6.25 -4.99
C CYS A 87 -29.30 -5.72 -4.31
N ALA A 88 -29.37 -5.76 -2.97
CA ALA A 88 -30.55 -5.32 -2.22
C ALA A 88 -30.93 -3.86 -2.49
N MET A 89 -29.95 -2.94 -2.60
CA MET A 89 -30.19 -1.53 -2.95
C MET A 89 -30.83 -1.38 -4.33
N CYS A 90 -30.24 -2.03 -5.34
CA CYS A 90 -30.73 -1.97 -6.71
C CYS A 90 -32.11 -2.65 -6.84
N SER A 91 -32.30 -3.81 -6.22
CA SER A 91 -33.59 -4.50 -6.20
C SER A 91 -34.69 -3.62 -5.60
N GLY A 92 -34.41 -2.91 -4.51
CA GLY A 92 -35.30 -1.93 -3.93
C GLY A 92 -35.63 -0.81 -4.92
N ALA A 93 -34.63 -0.25 -5.60
CA ALA A 93 -34.86 0.82 -6.61
C ALA A 93 -35.67 0.32 -7.80
N LEU A 94 -35.45 -0.89 -8.29
CA LEU A 94 -36.19 -1.52 -9.39
C LEU A 94 -37.68 -1.71 -9.05
N LEU A 95 -37.98 -2.17 -7.84
CA LEU A 95 -39.33 -2.32 -7.31
C LEU A 95 -40.05 -0.95 -7.16
N HIS A 96 -39.34 0.07 -6.65
CA HIS A 96 -39.87 1.42 -6.56
C HIS A 96 -40.15 2.07 -7.93
N ALA A 97 -39.29 1.77 -8.91
CA ALA A 97 -39.51 2.20 -10.30
C ALA A 97 -40.63 1.45 -11.00
N ARG A 98 -41.19 0.38 -10.42
CA ARG A 98 -42.30 -0.44 -10.94
C ARG A 98 -42.02 -1.10 -12.29
N LEU A 99 -40.82 -1.64 -12.45
CA LEU A 99 -40.49 -2.38 -13.67
C LEU A 99 -41.39 -3.62 -13.84
N ALA A 100 -41.75 -3.90 -15.06
CA ALA A 100 -42.52 -5.11 -15.40
C ALA A 100 -41.66 -6.36 -15.25
N ARG A 101 -40.36 -6.25 -15.63
CA ARG A 101 -39.45 -7.39 -15.64
C ARG A 101 -38.02 -6.96 -15.41
N VAL A 102 -37.23 -7.83 -14.71
CA VAL A 102 -35.80 -7.75 -14.55
C VAL A 102 -35.15 -9.04 -15.05
N VAL A 103 -34.18 -8.90 -15.94
CA VAL A 103 -33.41 -10.01 -16.50
C VAL A 103 -31.96 -9.81 -16.14
N TYR A 104 -31.36 -10.79 -15.49
CA TYR A 104 -29.95 -10.70 -15.15
C TYR A 104 -29.10 -11.83 -15.76
N GLY A 105 -27.80 -11.55 -15.96
CA GLY A 105 -26.84 -12.50 -16.51
C GLY A 105 -26.27 -13.43 -15.44
N ALA A 106 -25.18 -13.06 -14.82
CA ALA A 106 -24.50 -13.84 -13.80
C ALA A 106 -25.17 -13.71 -12.43
N ALA A 107 -25.27 -14.81 -11.68
CA ALA A 107 -25.71 -14.81 -10.29
C ALA A 107 -24.61 -14.23 -9.38
N ASP A 108 -25.01 -13.58 -8.27
CA ASP A 108 -24.11 -13.05 -7.25
C ASP A 108 -24.40 -13.68 -5.88
N SER A 109 -23.59 -14.65 -5.50
CA SER A 109 -23.71 -15.35 -4.22
C SER A 109 -23.33 -14.50 -2.99
N ARG A 110 -22.79 -13.29 -3.17
CA ARG A 110 -22.31 -12.41 -2.09
C ARG A 110 -23.26 -11.25 -1.78
N ALA A 111 -23.92 -10.71 -2.79
CA ALA A 111 -24.77 -9.53 -2.65
C ALA A 111 -26.10 -9.64 -3.42
N GLY A 112 -26.31 -10.68 -4.22
CA GLY A 112 -27.48 -10.85 -5.06
C GLY A 112 -28.79 -10.94 -4.26
N ALA A 113 -29.77 -10.15 -4.63
CA ALA A 113 -31.07 -10.06 -3.95
C ALA A 113 -32.26 -10.46 -4.84
N ALA A 114 -31.99 -11.20 -5.91
CA ALA A 114 -32.98 -11.74 -6.85
C ALA A 114 -33.04 -13.29 -6.85
N GLY A 115 -32.49 -13.93 -5.78
CA GLY A 115 -32.57 -15.37 -5.58
C GLY A 115 -31.29 -16.02 -5.06
N SER A 116 -30.10 -15.38 -5.15
CA SER A 116 -28.84 -15.99 -4.70
C SER A 116 -28.63 -15.88 -3.18
N LEU A 117 -28.52 -14.67 -2.62
CA LEU A 117 -28.36 -14.45 -1.19
C LEU A 117 -29.70 -14.12 -0.52
N LEU A 118 -30.45 -13.23 -1.12
CA LEU A 118 -31.80 -12.78 -0.73
C LEU A 118 -32.72 -12.90 -1.94
N ASN A 119 -34.04 -12.82 -1.70
CA ASN A 119 -35.03 -12.70 -2.79
C ASN A 119 -36.08 -11.66 -2.43
N LEU A 120 -35.80 -10.39 -2.75
CA LEU A 120 -36.73 -9.29 -2.51
C LEU A 120 -37.93 -9.35 -3.45
N PHE A 121 -37.76 -9.85 -4.66
CA PHE A 121 -38.84 -9.95 -5.66
C PHE A 121 -39.88 -11.02 -5.34
N ALA A 122 -39.53 -11.99 -4.50
CA ALA A 122 -40.45 -13.03 -4.04
C ALA A 122 -41.28 -12.63 -2.81
N MET A 123 -41.11 -11.42 -2.28
CA MET A 123 -41.82 -10.97 -1.07
C MET A 123 -43.22 -10.47 -1.41
N PRO A 124 -44.31 -11.18 -1.05
CA PRO A 124 -45.69 -10.85 -1.46
C PRO A 124 -46.22 -9.55 -0.83
N ALA A 125 -45.58 -9.10 0.28
CA ALA A 125 -45.97 -7.86 0.97
C ALA A 125 -45.47 -6.58 0.27
N ILE A 126 -44.60 -6.68 -0.73
CA ILE A 126 -44.13 -5.51 -1.49
C ILE A 126 -45.22 -5.05 -2.45
N ASN A 127 -45.41 -3.72 -2.50
CA ASN A 127 -46.51 -3.07 -3.23
C ASN A 127 -46.49 -3.29 -4.76
N HIS A 128 -45.35 -3.68 -5.33
CA HIS A 128 -45.21 -3.97 -6.75
C HIS A 128 -44.51 -5.30 -6.96
N GLN A 129 -45.04 -6.11 -7.87
CA GLN A 129 -44.47 -7.41 -8.22
C GLN A 129 -43.79 -7.31 -9.58
N THR A 130 -42.50 -7.53 -9.64
CA THR A 130 -41.67 -7.52 -10.84
C THR A 130 -41.30 -8.95 -11.21
N ALA A 131 -41.50 -9.37 -12.46
CA ALA A 131 -41.04 -10.66 -12.93
C ALA A 131 -39.51 -10.70 -13.00
N VAL A 132 -38.88 -11.80 -12.57
CA VAL A 132 -37.43 -11.95 -12.58
C VAL A 132 -37.00 -13.16 -13.38
N GLN A 133 -35.98 -13.01 -14.20
CA GLN A 133 -35.35 -14.08 -14.94
C GLN A 133 -33.82 -13.96 -14.84
N GLY A 134 -33.17 -14.99 -14.33
CA GLY A 134 -31.70 -15.07 -14.29
C GLY A 134 -31.11 -15.97 -15.35
N GLY A 135 -29.80 -15.87 -15.55
CA GLY A 135 -29.02 -16.82 -16.36
C GLY A 135 -28.90 -16.50 -17.84
N VAL A 136 -29.36 -15.34 -18.29
CA VAL A 136 -29.23 -14.93 -19.71
C VAL A 136 -27.80 -14.53 -20.01
N LEU A 137 -27.10 -15.26 -20.88
CA LEU A 137 -25.69 -15.11 -21.18
C LEU A 137 -24.81 -15.14 -19.90
N ALA A 138 -25.16 -16.00 -18.94
CA ALA A 138 -24.54 -16.03 -17.63
C ALA A 138 -23.01 -16.25 -17.69
N ARG A 139 -22.53 -17.08 -18.64
CA ARG A 139 -21.09 -17.36 -18.81
C ARG A 139 -20.33 -16.13 -19.30
N GLU A 140 -20.87 -15.43 -20.28
CA GLU A 140 -20.30 -14.23 -20.87
C GLU A 140 -20.28 -13.10 -19.84
N CYS A 141 -21.36 -12.91 -19.10
CA CYS A 141 -21.44 -11.93 -18.02
C CYS A 141 -20.44 -12.23 -16.89
N ALA A 142 -20.33 -13.49 -16.46
CA ALA A 142 -19.35 -13.89 -15.47
C ALA A 142 -17.91 -13.73 -15.98
N ALA A 143 -17.64 -13.99 -17.26
CA ALA A 143 -16.31 -13.88 -17.85
C ALA A 143 -15.77 -12.44 -17.80
N VAL A 144 -16.59 -11.43 -18.08
CA VAL A 144 -16.19 -10.00 -18.02
C VAL A 144 -15.75 -9.63 -16.59
N LEU A 145 -16.49 -10.07 -15.56
CA LEU A 145 -16.13 -9.87 -14.16
C LEU A 145 -14.85 -10.63 -13.78
N GLN A 146 -14.74 -11.90 -14.21
CA GLN A 146 -13.57 -12.73 -13.93
C GLN A 146 -12.30 -12.15 -14.54
N GLU A 147 -12.36 -11.69 -15.80
CA GLU A 147 -11.25 -11.08 -16.51
C GLU A 147 -10.79 -9.78 -15.86
N PHE A 148 -11.73 -8.93 -15.42
CA PHE A 148 -11.44 -7.71 -14.71
C PHE A 148 -10.74 -7.94 -13.36
N PHE A 149 -11.18 -8.96 -12.62
CA PHE A 149 -10.58 -9.28 -11.32
C PHE A 149 -9.35 -10.20 -11.42
N LYS A 150 -9.08 -10.84 -12.56
CA LYS A 150 -7.96 -11.76 -12.76
C LYS A 150 -6.58 -11.10 -12.51
N PRO A 151 -6.24 -9.91 -13.07
CA PRO A 151 -5.00 -9.22 -12.74
C PRO A 151 -4.93 -8.80 -11.27
N ARG A 152 -6.06 -8.34 -10.70
CA ARG A 152 -6.15 -7.95 -9.30
C ARG A 152 -5.95 -9.13 -8.36
N ARG A 153 -6.55 -10.31 -8.66
CA ARG A 153 -6.35 -11.55 -7.88
C ARG A 153 -4.94 -12.14 -8.04
N ALA A 154 -4.31 -12.02 -9.22
CA ALA A 154 -2.93 -12.44 -9.42
C ALA A 154 -1.95 -11.62 -8.58
N ASN A 155 -2.28 -10.34 -8.29
CA ASN A 155 -1.52 -9.49 -7.39
C ASN A 155 -1.76 -9.79 -5.90
N ASP A 156 -2.86 -10.45 -5.53
CA ASP A 156 -3.22 -10.69 -4.14
C ASP A 156 -2.47 -11.86 -3.47
N LYS A 157 -1.77 -12.69 -4.25
CA LYS A 157 -0.98 -13.81 -3.71
C LYS A 157 0.47 -13.70 -4.15
N PRO A 158 1.44 -13.93 -3.25
CA PRO A 158 2.83 -14.06 -3.64
C PRO A 158 3.02 -15.27 -4.57
N LEU A 159 4.04 -15.21 -5.44
CA LEU A 159 4.42 -16.36 -6.27
C LEU A 159 5.00 -17.51 -5.44
N ARG A 160 5.42 -17.21 -4.21
CA ARG A 160 5.96 -18.20 -3.25
C ARG A 160 4.87 -18.65 -2.28
N GLU A 161 4.70 -19.95 -2.13
CA GLU A 161 3.74 -20.56 -1.19
C GLU A 161 4.12 -20.32 0.29
N ASP A 162 5.39 -20.10 0.58
CA ASP A 162 5.91 -19.85 1.92
C ASP A 162 5.85 -18.37 2.32
N ALA A 163 5.16 -17.51 1.56
CA ALA A 163 4.97 -16.11 1.85
C ALA A 163 3.48 -15.73 1.91
N LEU A 164 3.19 -14.61 2.55
CA LEU A 164 1.87 -13.97 2.59
C LEU A 164 1.95 -12.59 1.95
N ARG A 165 0.84 -12.13 1.43
CA ARG A 165 0.64 -10.76 0.97
C ARG A 165 -0.47 -10.12 1.79
N PRO A 166 -0.23 -8.96 2.43
CA PRO A 166 -1.29 -8.30 3.20
C PRO A 166 -2.40 -7.84 2.26
N PRO A 167 -3.69 -7.96 2.67
CA PRO A 167 -4.82 -7.51 1.87
C PRO A 167 -4.74 -6.01 1.59
N GLU A 168 -4.89 -5.60 0.33
CA GLU A 168 -4.81 -4.19 -0.10
C GLU A 168 -5.82 -3.30 0.66
N ALA A 169 -7.05 -3.79 0.91
CA ALA A 169 -8.07 -3.06 1.65
C ALA A 169 -7.66 -2.59 3.06
N ARG A 170 -6.59 -3.15 3.63
CA ARG A 170 -6.06 -2.69 4.92
C ARG A 170 -5.29 -1.37 4.82
N PHE A 171 -4.95 -0.96 3.62
CA PHE A 171 -4.21 0.26 3.34
C PHE A 171 -5.07 1.35 2.70
N ASP A 172 -6.38 1.12 2.60
CA ASP A 172 -7.31 2.10 2.08
C ASP A 172 -7.52 3.25 3.07
N ASN A 173 -7.52 4.48 2.56
CA ASN A 173 -7.81 5.70 3.32
C ASN A 173 -6.93 5.90 4.57
N LEU A 174 -5.66 5.51 4.51
CA LEU A 174 -4.73 5.79 5.61
C LEU A 174 -4.49 7.30 5.75
N PRO A 175 -4.51 7.83 6.99
CA PRO A 175 -4.30 9.26 7.21
C PRO A 175 -2.92 9.69 6.74
N ASP A 176 -2.85 10.82 6.05
CA ASP A 176 -1.62 11.44 5.55
C ASP A 176 -0.78 10.55 4.63
N TYR A 177 -1.42 9.59 3.92
CA TYR A 177 -0.74 8.64 3.03
C TYR A 177 -1.45 8.54 1.67
N PRO A 178 -1.43 9.60 0.84
CA PRO A 178 -2.19 9.67 -0.41
C PRO A 178 -1.49 9.04 -1.61
N TRP A 179 -0.25 8.53 -1.44
CA TRP A 179 0.63 8.12 -2.54
C TRP A 179 0.23 6.78 -3.15
N GLN A 180 0.44 6.70 -4.46
CA GLN A 180 0.18 5.46 -5.20
C GLN A 180 1.29 4.43 -4.94
N PRO A 181 0.93 3.15 -4.77
CA PRO A 181 1.91 2.10 -4.55
C PRO A 181 2.66 1.73 -5.84
N HIS A 182 3.97 1.56 -5.74
CA HIS A 182 4.80 0.93 -6.76
C HIS A 182 5.28 -0.44 -6.28
N TYR A 183 5.50 -1.36 -7.22
CA TYR A 183 5.91 -2.73 -6.89
C TYR A 183 7.00 -3.23 -7.83
N LEU A 184 7.97 -3.99 -7.27
CA LEU A 184 8.95 -4.77 -8.01
C LEU A 184 8.87 -6.24 -7.60
N SER A 185 8.99 -7.13 -8.58
CA SER A 185 9.05 -8.59 -8.39
C SER A 185 10.10 -9.26 -9.27
N ASP A 186 10.81 -8.46 -10.08
CA ASP A 186 11.79 -8.91 -11.08
C ASP A 186 13.25 -8.89 -10.58
N LEU A 187 13.48 -8.51 -9.31
CA LEU A 187 14.82 -8.60 -8.71
C LEU A 187 15.17 -10.07 -8.40
N PRO A 188 16.33 -10.58 -8.87
CA PRO A 188 16.77 -11.95 -8.55
C PRO A 188 16.76 -12.29 -7.07
N ALA A 189 17.15 -11.34 -6.20
CA ALA A 189 17.15 -11.52 -4.74
C ALA A 189 15.75 -11.75 -4.15
N LEU A 190 14.69 -11.25 -4.78
CA LEU A 190 13.31 -11.44 -4.30
C LEU A 190 12.82 -12.88 -4.44
N GLN A 191 13.35 -13.65 -5.41
CA GLN A 191 13.00 -15.07 -5.61
C GLN A 191 11.48 -15.32 -5.64
N GLY A 192 10.73 -14.47 -6.35
CA GLY A 192 9.27 -14.56 -6.47
C GLY A 192 8.48 -13.80 -5.40
N LEU A 193 9.13 -13.07 -4.51
CA LEU A 193 8.49 -12.09 -3.63
C LEU A 193 8.24 -10.77 -4.37
N ARG A 194 7.27 -10.00 -3.89
CA ARG A 194 6.99 -8.65 -4.35
C ARG A 194 7.42 -7.63 -3.28
N MET A 195 8.18 -6.62 -3.71
CA MET A 195 8.58 -5.48 -2.89
C MET A 195 7.73 -4.26 -3.26
N HIS A 196 7.17 -3.60 -2.25
CA HIS A 196 6.49 -2.31 -2.38
C HIS A 196 7.47 -1.16 -2.16
N TYR A 197 7.23 -0.04 -2.83
CA TYR A 197 7.92 1.22 -2.57
C TYR A 197 7.07 2.42 -2.96
N LEU A 198 7.35 3.56 -2.37
CA LEU A 198 6.90 4.87 -2.81
C LEU A 198 7.98 5.49 -3.70
N ASP A 199 7.56 6.24 -4.74
CA ASP A 199 8.44 6.96 -5.66
C ASP A 199 7.77 8.27 -6.05
N GLU A 200 8.12 9.33 -5.35
CA GLU A 200 7.44 10.61 -5.40
C GLU A 200 8.38 11.74 -5.81
N GLY A 201 7.84 12.71 -6.52
CA GLY A 201 8.59 13.84 -7.06
C GLY A 201 9.16 13.59 -8.47
N PRO A 202 9.93 14.55 -9.03
CA PRO A 202 10.46 14.45 -10.38
C PRO A 202 11.49 13.34 -10.52
N ALA A 203 11.38 12.50 -11.57
CA ALA A 203 12.32 11.40 -11.82
C ALA A 203 13.74 11.90 -12.14
N ASP A 204 13.86 13.11 -12.69
CA ASP A 204 15.10 13.81 -13.03
C ASP A 204 15.55 14.81 -11.97
N ALA A 205 15.03 14.68 -10.74
CA ALA A 205 15.42 15.55 -9.62
C ALA A 205 16.93 15.50 -9.37
N GLY A 206 17.52 16.65 -9.03
CA GLY A 206 18.95 16.75 -8.70
C GLY A 206 19.38 15.95 -7.46
N LEU A 207 18.44 15.62 -6.55
CA LEU A 207 18.68 14.76 -5.40
C LEU A 207 17.55 13.72 -5.26
N THR A 208 17.93 12.51 -4.85
CA THR A 208 16.99 11.45 -4.45
C THR A 208 17.15 11.14 -2.97
N TYR A 209 16.08 11.34 -2.18
CA TYR A 209 16.04 10.91 -0.79
C TYR A 209 15.60 9.45 -0.72
N LEU A 210 16.54 8.54 -0.43
CA LEU A 210 16.26 7.11 -0.23
C LEU A 210 15.97 6.87 1.25
N CYS A 211 14.70 6.65 1.59
CA CYS A 211 14.18 6.55 2.94
C CYS A 211 14.00 5.09 3.37
N LEU A 212 14.87 4.58 4.25
CA LEU A 212 14.85 3.20 4.73
C LEU A 212 14.32 3.11 6.15
N HIS A 213 13.17 2.47 6.32
CA HIS A 213 12.53 2.27 7.63
C HIS A 213 13.13 1.11 8.41
N GLY A 214 12.83 1.06 9.72
CA GLY A 214 13.21 -0.02 10.60
C GLY A 214 12.06 -0.92 11.05
N ASN A 215 12.30 -1.72 12.10
CA ASN A 215 11.35 -2.62 12.71
C ASN A 215 10.66 -1.93 13.91
N PRO A 216 9.32 -1.94 14.04
CA PRO A 216 8.30 -2.59 13.21
C PRO A 216 7.62 -1.65 12.20
N ALA A 217 8.29 -0.60 11.77
CA ALA A 217 7.75 0.41 10.88
C ALA A 217 7.62 -0.07 9.42
N TRP A 218 7.19 0.84 8.55
CA TRP A 218 7.11 0.70 7.10
C TRP A 218 7.10 2.11 6.47
N SER A 219 7.01 2.25 5.16
CA SER A 219 7.14 3.55 4.47
C SER A 219 6.21 4.65 5.00
N TYR A 220 5.10 4.30 5.64
CA TYR A 220 4.21 5.22 6.36
C TYR A 220 4.94 6.10 7.40
N LEU A 221 6.02 5.60 7.97
CA LEU A 221 6.84 6.35 8.94
C LEU A 221 7.38 7.65 8.34
N TYR A 222 7.62 7.68 7.03
CA TYR A 222 8.18 8.84 6.34
C TYR A 222 7.14 9.84 5.83
N ARG A 223 5.83 9.63 6.09
CA ARG A 223 4.73 10.46 5.57
C ARG A 223 4.91 11.96 5.81
N HIS A 224 5.48 12.36 6.94
CA HIS A 224 5.73 13.76 7.26
C HIS A 224 6.99 14.35 6.61
N MET A 225 7.85 13.52 6.02
CA MET A 225 9.08 13.95 5.35
C MET A 225 8.93 14.03 3.83
N ILE A 226 8.06 13.21 3.24
CA ILE A 226 7.89 13.11 1.78
C ILE A 226 7.45 14.44 1.19
N ALA A 227 6.38 15.04 1.71
CA ALA A 227 5.86 16.30 1.19
C ALA A 227 6.89 17.47 1.22
N PRO A 228 7.62 17.73 2.33
CA PRO A 228 8.67 18.75 2.33
C PRO A 228 9.79 18.50 1.31
N PHE A 229 10.22 17.26 1.12
CA PHE A 229 11.26 16.93 0.14
C PHE A 229 10.76 17.12 -1.30
N THR A 230 9.56 16.65 -1.63
CA THR A 230 9.00 16.77 -2.98
C THR A 230 8.61 18.22 -3.33
N GLN A 231 8.12 19.00 -2.36
CA GLN A 231 7.87 20.43 -2.53
C GLN A 231 9.15 21.24 -2.79
N ALA A 232 10.29 20.77 -2.30
CA ALA A 232 11.60 21.34 -2.61
C ALA A 232 12.16 20.89 -3.99
N GLY A 233 11.39 20.13 -4.76
CA GLY A 233 11.76 19.67 -6.10
C GLY A 233 12.64 18.40 -6.11
N HIS A 234 12.70 17.66 -5.00
CA HIS A 234 13.49 16.44 -4.88
C HIS A 234 12.64 15.19 -5.09
N ARG A 235 13.29 14.08 -5.48
CA ARG A 235 12.67 12.74 -5.54
C ARG A 235 12.80 12.06 -4.19
N VAL A 236 11.75 11.35 -3.78
CA VAL A 236 11.73 10.52 -2.58
C VAL A 236 11.41 9.09 -2.97
N VAL A 237 12.26 8.15 -2.59
CA VAL A 237 12.05 6.73 -2.77
C VAL A 237 12.03 6.06 -1.39
N ALA A 238 10.91 5.42 -1.03
CA ALA A 238 10.74 4.80 0.28
C ALA A 238 10.23 3.35 0.13
N PRO A 239 11.14 2.37 0.07
CA PRO A 239 10.76 0.96 -0.02
C PRO A 239 10.26 0.42 1.33
N ASP A 240 9.30 -0.52 1.27
CA ASP A 240 8.97 -1.40 2.39
C ASP A 240 9.89 -2.61 2.36
N LEU A 241 10.65 -2.84 3.41
CA LEU A 241 11.48 -4.04 3.55
C LEU A 241 10.61 -5.31 3.44
N ILE A 242 11.16 -6.39 2.89
CA ILE A 242 10.44 -7.67 2.83
C ILE A 242 10.07 -8.11 4.25
N GLY A 243 8.79 -8.44 4.45
CA GLY A 243 8.22 -8.71 5.78
C GLY A 243 7.49 -7.52 6.40
N PHE A 244 7.56 -6.33 5.80
CA PHE A 244 6.96 -5.09 6.32
C PHE A 244 6.04 -4.42 5.27
N GLY A 245 5.27 -3.43 5.70
CA GLY A 245 4.43 -2.59 4.85
C GLY A 245 3.56 -3.41 3.88
N LYS A 246 3.51 -2.97 2.64
CA LYS A 246 2.80 -3.65 1.55
C LYS A 246 3.64 -4.72 0.84
N SER A 247 4.93 -4.91 1.21
CA SER A 247 5.79 -5.97 0.68
C SER A 247 5.36 -7.35 1.16
N ASP A 248 5.68 -8.38 0.38
CA ASP A 248 5.41 -9.78 0.73
C ASP A 248 6.11 -10.19 2.04
N LYS A 249 5.52 -11.14 2.74
CA LYS A 249 5.91 -11.57 4.08
C LYS A 249 6.22 -13.06 4.13
N PRO A 250 7.50 -13.44 3.99
CA PRO A 250 7.92 -14.82 4.26
C PRO A 250 7.46 -15.27 5.66
N LYS A 251 6.80 -16.44 5.74
CA LYS A 251 6.24 -16.97 6.99
C LYS A 251 7.31 -17.51 7.94
N LYS A 252 8.44 -17.95 7.37
CA LYS A 252 9.53 -18.56 8.13
C LYS A 252 10.52 -17.48 8.59
N GLU A 253 10.82 -17.44 9.89
CA GLU A 253 11.79 -16.53 10.48
C GLU A 253 13.19 -16.68 9.87
N GLY A 254 13.56 -17.92 9.47
CA GLY A 254 14.82 -18.22 8.79
C GLY A 254 15.00 -17.55 7.42
N ALA A 255 13.93 -17.07 6.79
CA ALA A 255 14.03 -16.33 5.54
C ALA A 255 14.59 -14.90 5.72
N HIS A 256 14.41 -14.32 6.90
CA HIS A 256 14.83 -12.95 7.22
C HIS A 256 16.31 -12.90 7.66
N GLN A 257 17.22 -13.12 6.71
CA GLN A 257 18.67 -13.03 6.94
C GLN A 257 19.20 -11.65 6.60
N PHE A 258 20.26 -11.21 7.27
CA PHE A 258 20.93 -9.93 6.99
C PHE A 258 21.33 -9.81 5.51
N ALA A 259 22.02 -10.82 4.99
CA ALA A 259 22.48 -10.85 3.60
C ALA A 259 21.32 -10.74 2.60
N PHE A 260 20.19 -11.41 2.87
CA PHE A 260 19.01 -11.35 2.01
C PHE A 260 18.44 -9.92 1.90
N HIS A 261 18.16 -9.26 3.03
CA HIS A 261 17.60 -7.91 3.02
C HIS A 261 18.57 -6.89 2.40
N ARG A 262 19.85 -7.01 2.70
CA ARG A 262 20.88 -6.15 2.11
C ARG A 262 20.96 -6.33 0.60
N GLU A 263 20.97 -7.55 0.11
CA GLU A 263 21.05 -7.86 -1.33
C GLU A 263 19.83 -7.33 -2.08
N VAL A 264 18.62 -7.48 -1.51
CA VAL A 264 17.40 -6.91 -2.07
C VAL A 264 17.54 -5.39 -2.22
N LEU A 265 18.07 -4.68 -1.22
CA LEU A 265 18.25 -3.23 -1.28
C LEU A 265 19.29 -2.81 -2.32
N LEU A 266 20.40 -3.55 -2.47
CA LEU A 266 21.42 -3.28 -3.49
C LEU A 266 20.82 -3.41 -4.90
N GLN A 267 20.14 -4.52 -5.16
CA GLN A 267 19.47 -4.74 -6.46
C GLN A 267 18.33 -3.73 -6.71
N PHE A 268 17.61 -3.31 -5.67
CA PHE A 268 16.58 -2.28 -5.75
C PHE A 268 17.16 -0.94 -6.22
N ILE A 269 18.27 -0.50 -5.61
CA ILE A 269 18.97 0.74 -5.96
C ILE A 269 19.48 0.69 -7.39
N GLU A 270 20.05 -0.43 -7.79
CA GLU A 270 20.55 -0.66 -9.16
C GLU A 270 19.40 -0.67 -10.18
N ARG A 271 18.32 -1.41 -9.91
CA ARG A 271 17.16 -1.57 -10.80
C ARG A 271 16.45 -0.25 -11.10
N LEU A 272 16.37 0.65 -10.12
CA LEU A 272 15.81 1.99 -10.27
C LEU A 272 16.85 3.01 -10.73
N ASP A 273 18.09 2.62 -10.93
CA ASP A 273 19.26 3.47 -11.23
C ASP A 273 19.30 4.73 -10.35
N LEU A 274 19.10 4.56 -9.03
CA LEU A 274 19.10 5.70 -8.12
C LEU A 274 20.49 6.35 -8.08
N ARG A 275 20.52 7.66 -8.25
CA ARG A 275 21.73 8.49 -8.26
C ARG A 275 21.54 9.72 -7.40
N HIS A 276 22.64 10.42 -7.05
CA HIS A 276 22.66 11.59 -6.16
C HIS A 276 21.85 11.36 -4.89
N ILE A 277 22.06 10.18 -4.29
CA ILE A 277 21.26 9.70 -3.16
C ILE A 277 21.66 10.44 -1.88
N VAL A 278 20.67 11.06 -1.23
CA VAL A 278 20.71 11.36 0.20
C VAL A 278 20.10 10.17 0.91
N LEU A 279 20.91 9.38 1.56
CA LEU A 279 20.49 8.18 2.28
C LEU A 279 19.84 8.59 3.61
N VAL A 280 18.56 8.27 3.79
CA VAL A 280 17.76 8.60 4.99
C VAL A 280 17.43 7.33 5.73
N VAL A 281 17.95 7.18 6.96
CA VAL A 281 17.93 5.89 7.67
C VAL A 281 17.53 6.03 9.13
N GLN A 282 16.87 5.00 9.64
CA GLN A 282 16.52 4.83 11.05
C GLN A 282 16.45 3.35 11.39
N ASP A 283 16.85 2.98 12.63
CA ASP A 283 16.79 1.62 13.17
C ASP A 283 17.40 0.58 12.19
N TRP A 284 16.68 -0.46 11.79
CA TRP A 284 17.13 -1.45 10.80
C TRP A 284 17.37 -0.86 9.41
N GLY A 285 16.66 0.21 9.05
CA GLY A 285 16.97 0.96 7.84
C GLY A 285 18.41 1.48 7.84
N GLY A 286 18.97 1.81 9.01
CA GLY A 286 20.36 2.17 9.15
C GLY A 286 21.30 0.96 9.27
N ILE A 287 20.91 -0.10 9.99
CA ILE A 287 21.71 -1.33 10.11
C ILE A 287 21.99 -1.94 8.71
N PHE A 288 21.03 -1.92 7.80
CA PHE A 288 21.25 -2.28 6.39
C PHE A 288 21.82 -1.11 5.58
N GLY A 289 21.18 0.06 5.65
CA GLY A 289 21.44 1.21 4.78
C GLY A 289 22.85 1.74 4.87
N LEU A 290 23.43 1.83 6.08
CA LEU A 290 24.81 2.28 6.28
C LEU A 290 25.87 1.34 5.66
N THR A 291 25.48 0.14 5.24
CA THR A 291 26.38 -0.80 4.54
C THR A 291 26.30 -0.72 3.01
N LEU A 292 25.39 0.07 2.46
CA LEU A 292 25.17 0.13 1.02
C LEU A 292 26.16 1.06 0.28
N PRO A 293 26.50 2.27 0.80
CA PRO A 293 27.32 3.22 0.06
C PRO A 293 28.73 2.73 -0.27
N MET A 294 29.30 1.83 0.49
CA MET A 294 30.64 1.29 0.19
C MET A 294 30.68 0.45 -1.10
N GLU A 295 29.56 -0.09 -1.56
CA GLU A 295 29.47 -0.90 -2.79
C GLU A 295 29.44 -0.03 -4.06
N ALA A 296 28.82 1.16 -3.97
CA ALA A 296 28.71 2.10 -5.08
C ALA A 296 28.77 3.55 -4.58
N PRO A 297 29.93 4.02 -4.07
CA PRO A 297 30.08 5.32 -3.41
C PRO A 297 29.62 6.49 -4.27
N GLN A 298 29.82 6.39 -5.58
CA GLN A 298 29.48 7.43 -6.57
C GLN A 298 27.97 7.69 -6.68
N ARG A 299 27.12 6.81 -6.17
CA ARG A 299 25.67 7.01 -6.16
C ARG A 299 25.20 7.92 -5.01
N TYR A 300 26.02 8.08 -3.95
CA TYR A 300 25.61 8.71 -2.71
C TYR A 300 26.33 10.04 -2.49
N VAL A 301 25.56 11.07 -2.18
CA VAL A 301 26.06 12.43 -1.94
C VAL A 301 25.76 12.94 -0.53
N GLY A 302 24.79 12.32 0.17
CA GLY A 302 24.38 12.75 1.50
C GLY A 302 23.93 11.59 2.40
N LEU A 303 23.94 11.83 3.71
CA LEU A 303 23.42 10.95 4.76
C LEU A 303 22.58 11.76 5.75
N LEU A 304 21.36 11.33 6.01
CA LEU A 304 20.53 11.75 7.13
C LEU A 304 20.29 10.53 8.03
N ALA A 305 20.99 10.44 9.15
CA ALA A 305 20.87 9.33 10.08
C ALA A 305 20.00 9.73 11.29
N MET A 306 19.04 8.88 11.60
CA MET A 306 18.12 9.04 12.74
C MET A 306 18.13 7.76 13.56
N ASN A 307 18.32 7.85 14.86
CA ASN A 307 18.29 6.79 15.86
C ASN A 307 18.57 5.39 15.28
N THR A 308 19.84 5.13 14.98
CA THR A 308 20.33 3.90 14.35
C THR A 308 21.78 3.59 14.80
N MET A 309 22.37 2.51 14.26
CA MET A 309 23.74 2.10 14.57
C MET A 309 24.39 1.32 13.43
N LEU A 310 25.73 1.23 13.45
CA LEU A 310 26.50 0.22 12.73
C LEU A 310 26.80 -0.95 13.68
N ALA A 311 26.13 -2.08 13.46
CA ALA A 311 26.22 -3.24 14.34
C ALA A 311 27.41 -4.14 13.97
N GLY A 312 28.64 -3.79 14.39
CA GLY A 312 29.86 -4.51 14.08
C GLY A 312 30.12 -5.77 14.93
N GLY A 313 29.31 -6.01 15.96
CA GLY A 313 29.50 -7.14 16.89
C GLY A 313 30.74 -7.04 17.77
N ASP A 314 31.32 -5.87 17.89
CA ASP A 314 32.56 -5.56 18.62
C ASP A 314 32.34 -4.55 19.76
N ALA A 315 31.10 -4.22 20.05
CA ALA A 315 30.68 -3.42 21.18
C ALA A 315 29.42 -4.03 21.80
N PRO A 316 29.21 -3.92 23.13
CA PRO A 316 28.04 -4.45 23.79
C PRO A 316 26.76 -3.73 23.30
N LEU A 317 25.68 -4.49 23.16
CA LEU A 317 24.36 -3.93 22.90
C LEU A 317 23.87 -3.10 24.09
N SER A 318 23.12 -2.03 23.84
CA SER A 318 22.62 -1.16 24.91
C SER A 318 21.68 -1.93 25.85
N PRO A 319 21.62 -1.59 27.16
CA PRO A 319 20.64 -2.18 28.07
C PRO A 319 19.19 -2.01 27.59
N GLY A 320 18.87 -0.86 26.97
CA GLY A 320 17.57 -0.59 26.38
C GLY A 320 17.24 -1.56 25.25
N PHE A 321 18.19 -1.84 24.37
CA PHE A 321 18.00 -2.83 23.31
C PHE A 321 17.79 -4.25 23.86
N LEU A 322 18.59 -4.68 24.86
CA LEU A 322 18.45 -6.00 25.48
C LEU A 322 17.08 -6.15 26.15
N ALA A 323 16.61 -5.11 26.82
CA ALA A 323 15.26 -5.07 27.40
C ALA A 323 14.16 -5.15 26.32
N TRP A 324 14.33 -4.43 25.22
CA TRP A 324 13.42 -4.49 24.06
C TRP A 324 13.37 -5.89 23.45
N ARG A 325 14.53 -6.50 23.18
CA ARG A 325 14.65 -7.86 22.64
C ARG A 325 13.94 -8.88 23.56
N ALA A 326 14.19 -8.80 24.88
CA ALA A 326 13.56 -9.66 25.85
C ALA A 326 12.04 -9.45 25.92
N TRP A 327 11.57 -8.22 25.77
CA TRP A 327 10.14 -7.92 25.73
C TRP A 327 9.50 -8.48 24.46
N CYS A 328 10.10 -8.31 23.27
CA CYS A 328 9.62 -8.89 22.02
C CYS A 328 9.48 -10.43 22.09
N ALA A 329 10.46 -11.09 22.71
CA ALA A 329 10.43 -12.56 22.88
C ALA A 329 9.24 -13.04 23.73
N LYS A 330 8.74 -12.21 24.65
CA LYS A 330 7.58 -12.52 25.51
C LYS A 330 6.24 -12.10 24.90
N ASN A 331 6.25 -11.14 23.97
CA ASN A 331 5.06 -10.49 23.42
C ASN A 331 4.99 -10.68 21.89
N LEU A 332 4.85 -11.90 21.42
CA LEU A 332 4.95 -12.24 20.00
C LEU A 332 3.88 -11.61 19.10
N GLU A 333 2.76 -11.18 19.68
CA GLU A 333 1.60 -10.60 18.98
C GLU A 333 1.27 -9.17 19.45
N PHE A 334 2.29 -8.42 19.87
CA PHE A 334 2.07 -7.06 20.34
C PHE A 334 1.42 -6.16 19.27
N ASP A 335 0.59 -5.22 19.73
CA ASP A 335 -0.02 -4.18 18.88
C ASP A 335 1.05 -3.16 18.48
N VAL A 336 1.38 -3.14 17.18
CA VAL A 336 2.41 -2.24 16.62
C VAL A 336 1.99 -0.79 16.77
N GLY A 337 0.72 -0.46 16.47
CA GLY A 337 0.22 0.90 16.60
C GLY A 337 0.33 1.43 18.03
N ARG A 338 -0.03 0.62 19.02
CA ARG A 338 0.11 1.00 20.43
C ARG A 338 1.56 1.20 20.87
N LEU A 339 2.51 0.52 20.23
CA LEU A 339 3.94 0.78 20.46
C LEU A 339 4.31 2.20 19.99
N PHE A 340 3.83 2.62 18.80
CA PHE A 340 4.02 3.98 18.30
C PHE A 340 3.34 5.03 19.18
N ALA A 341 2.11 4.78 19.61
CA ALA A 341 1.36 5.67 20.48
C ALA A 341 2.08 5.93 21.83
N ARG A 342 2.77 4.92 22.38
CA ARG A 342 3.56 5.09 23.63
C ARG A 342 4.72 6.06 23.47
N GLY A 343 5.40 6.00 22.32
CA GLY A 343 6.50 6.91 22.01
C GLY A 343 6.05 8.30 21.53
N ASN A 344 4.76 8.44 21.18
CA ASN A 344 4.17 9.66 20.60
C ASN A 344 2.77 9.89 21.17
N PRO A 345 2.65 10.35 22.45
CA PRO A 345 1.35 10.45 23.14
C PRO A 345 0.33 11.38 22.47
N GLN A 346 0.79 12.29 21.60
CA GLN A 346 -0.06 13.23 20.87
C GLN A 346 -0.57 12.66 19.53
N MET A 347 -0.10 11.47 19.13
CA MET A 347 -0.50 10.86 17.85
C MET A 347 -1.97 10.44 17.88
N PRO A 348 -2.81 10.89 16.92
CA PRO A 348 -4.20 10.46 16.80
C PRO A 348 -4.33 8.94 16.62
N GLU A 349 -5.43 8.39 17.11
CA GLU A 349 -5.69 6.95 17.00
C GLU A 349 -5.66 6.44 15.55
N SER A 350 -6.25 7.19 14.62
CA SER A 350 -6.25 6.84 13.19
C SER A 350 -4.83 6.68 12.61
N GLN A 351 -3.88 7.49 13.07
CA GLN A 351 -2.48 7.42 12.62
C GLN A 351 -1.73 6.23 13.24
N TRP A 352 -1.86 5.99 14.56
CA TRP A 352 -1.14 4.84 15.12
C TRP A 352 -1.78 3.50 14.70
N GLN A 353 -3.09 3.45 14.42
CA GLN A 353 -3.75 2.28 13.85
C GLN A 353 -3.20 1.90 12.46
N ALA A 354 -2.77 2.88 11.66
CA ALA A 354 -2.17 2.64 10.34
C ALA A 354 -0.91 1.76 10.42
N TYR A 355 -0.16 1.79 11.52
CA TYR A 355 1.01 0.92 11.72
C TYR A 355 0.64 -0.57 11.89
N ASN A 356 -0.62 -0.89 12.20
CA ASN A 356 -1.13 -2.26 12.26
C ASN A 356 -1.57 -2.81 10.89
N ALA A 357 -1.72 -1.96 9.88
CA ALA A 357 -2.22 -2.37 8.57
C ALA A 357 -1.44 -3.56 7.96
N PRO A 358 -0.09 -3.61 8.01
CA PRO A 358 0.69 -4.69 7.45
C PRO A 358 0.56 -6.05 8.17
N PHE A 359 0.02 -6.08 9.39
CA PHE A 359 0.16 -7.20 10.33
C PHE A 359 -1.19 -7.74 10.82
N PRO A 360 -2.08 -8.26 9.94
CA PRO A 360 -3.43 -8.69 10.32
C PRO A 360 -3.46 -9.88 11.28
N ASP A 361 -2.46 -10.74 11.22
CA ASP A 361 -2.38 -11.98 12.02
C ASP A 361 -0.93 -12.39 12.30
N ALA A 362 -0.77 -13.48 13.08
CA ALA A 362 0.55 -14.00 13.47
C ALA A 362 1.43 -14.45 12.28
N GLY A 363 0.83 -14.87 11.16
CA GLY A 363 1.54 -15.31 9.96
C GLY A 363 2.30 -14.15 9.28
N HIS A 364 1.72 -12.94 9.33
CA HIS A 364 2.32 -11.73 8.75
C HIS A 364 3.43 -11.12 9.62
N ARG A 365 3.74 -11.68 10.79
CA ARG A 365 4.61 -11.10 11.82
C ARG A 365 5.97 -11.78 11.96
N ALA A 366 6.38 -12.67 11.05
CA ALA A 366 7.65 -13.39 11.16
C ALA A 366 8.86 -12.44 11.25
N ALA A 367 8.89 -11.39 10.41
CA ALA A 367 9.93 -10.37 10.46
C ALA A 367 9.96 -9.65 11.81
N LEU A 368 8.79 -9.23 12.34
CA LEU A 368 8.71 -8.54 13.64
C LEU A 368 9.36 -9.34 14.76
N ARG A 369 9.10 -10.65 14.79
CA ARG A 369 9.62 -11.54 15.83
C ARG A 369 11.11 -11.77 15.73
N VAL A 370 11.66 -11.89 14.51
CA VAL A 370 13.05 -12.32 14.33
C VAL A 370 14.04 -11.16 14.28
N PHE A 371 13.66 -9.99 13.81
CA PHE A 371 14.59 -8.85 13.64
C PHE A 371 15.34 -8.49 14.95
N PRO A 372 14.71 -8.40 16.13
CA PRO A 372 15.44 -8.13 17.36
C PRO A 372 16.57 -9.13 17.66
N ASN A 373 16.42 -10.38 17.21
CA ASN A 373 17.41 -11.45 17.39
C ASN A 373 18.46 -11.51 16.26
N ARG A 374 18.35 -10.65 15.23
CA ARG A 374 19.29 -10.59 14.09
C ARG A 374 20.29 -9.45 14.19
N VAL A 375 20.18 -8.57 15.18
CA VAL A 375 21.18 -7.54 15.41
C VAL A 375 22.50 -8.20 15.75
N PRO A 376 23.60 -7.94 15.01
CA PRO A 376 24.90 -8.52 15.29
C PRO A 376 25.40 -8.17 16.70
N GLU A 377 25.54 -9.17 17.55
CA GLU A 377 26.00 -9.06 18.95
C GLU A 377 27.44 -9.46 19.10
N PHE A 378 27.94 -10.38 18.26
CA PHE A 378 29.29 -10.89 18.27
C PHE A 378 29.99 -10.66 16.94
N ALA A 379 31.32 -10.70 16.96
CA ALA A 379 32.14 -10.43 15.78
C ALA A 379 31.91 -11.41 14.61
N ASP A 380 31.43 -12.60 14.89
CA ASP A 380 31.07 -13.66 13.94
C ASP A 380 29.58 -13.69 13.60
N SER A 381 28.79 -12.80 14.19
CA SER A 381 27.34 -12.69 13.87
C SER A 381 27.13 -12.33 12.40
N PRO A 382 26.07 -12.87 11.73
CA PRO A 382 25.76 -12.52 10.35
C PRO A 382 25.63 -11.01 10.16
N GLY A 383 26.41 -10.43 9.25
CA GLY A 383 26.42 -8.99 8.95
C GLY A 383 27.45 -8.17 9.73
N ALA A 384 28.04 -8.71 10.80
CA ALA A 384 29.04 -7.98 11.60
C ALA A 384 30.31 -7.59 10.81
N ASP A 385 30.82 -8.49 9.97
CA ASP A 385 31.94 -8.21 9.09
C ASP A 385 31.65 -7.12 8.07
N VAL A 386 30.47 -7.16 7.48
CA VAL A 386 29.97 -6.14 6.53
C VAL A 386 29.86 -4.78 7.22
N ALA A 387 29.31 -4.73 8.45
CA ALA A 387 29.21 -3.49 9.22
C ALA A 387 30.59 -2.90 9.59
N ARG A 388 31.57 -3.75 9.93
CA ARG A 388 32.94 -3.28 10.18
C ARG A 388 33.64 -2.73 8.93
N ARG A 389 33.43 -3.37 7.76
CA ARG A 389 33.91 -2.83 6.46
C ARG A 389 33.24 -1.50 6.15
N ALA A 390 31.94 -1.40 6.37
CA ALA A 390 31.20 -0.14 6.20
C ALA A 390 31.72 0.95 7.14
N ARG A 391 32.03 0.63 8.41
CA ARG A 391 32.67 1.56 9.35
C ARG A 391 33.98 2.13 8.80
N SER A 392 34.84 1.26 8.27
CA SER A 392 36.08 1.69 7.62
C SER A 392 35.82 2.63 6.44
N PHE A 393 34.81 2.34 5.63
CA PHE A 393 34.40 3.23 4.55
C PHE A 393 33.93 4.60 5.06
N TRP A 394 33.05 4.64 6.06
CA TRP A 394 32.54 5.89 6.62
C TRP A 394 33.64 6.75 7.26
N GLN A 395 34.62 6.13 7.90
CA GLN A 395 35.74 6.83 8.53
C GLN A 395 36.76 7.38 7.51
N ASN A 396 37.03 6.63 6.44
CA ASN A 396 38.20 6.88 5.60
C ASN A 396 37.84 7.35 4.18
N SER A 397 36.72 6.89 3.60
CA SER A 397 36.40 7.05 2.20
C SER A 397 35.16 7.93 1.94
N TRP A 398 34.31 8.12 2.95
CA TRP A 398 33.12 8.94 2.79
C TRP A 398 33.48 10.41 2.52
N ALA A 399 32.88 10.98 1.46
CA ALA A 399 33.12 12.36 1.03
C ALA A 399 31.82 13.20 0.92
N GLY A 400 30.64 12.56 1.15
CA GLY A 400 29.37 13.26 1.13
C GLY A 400 29.10 14.06 2.41
N ARG A 401 28.00 14.80 2.42
CA ARG A 401 27.53 15.50 3.62
C ARG A 401 26.77 14.57 4.55
N SER A 402 26.90 14.81 5.85
CA SER A 402 26.17 14.02 6.85
C SER A 402 25.48 14.91 7.87
N MET A 403 24.21 14.58 8.15
CA MET A 403 23.40 15.19 9.18
C MET A 403 22.79 14.10 10.06
N MET A 404 22.68 14.35 11.35
CA MET A 404 21.95 13.49 12.27
C MET A 404 20.76 14.23 12.87
N ALA A 405 19.62 13.50 13.04
CA ALA A 405 18.52 13.94 13.85
C ALA A 405 18.28 12.90 14.95
N ILE A 406 18.43 13.33 16.21
CA ILE A 406 18.51 12.44 17.36
C ILE A 406 17.30 12.66 18.26
N GLY A 407 16.44 11.66 18.40
CA GLY A 407 15.38 11.60 19.41
C GLY A 407 15.98 11.26 20.76
N GLN A 408 15.94 12.22 21.70
CA GLN A 408 16.61 12.08 22.99
C GLN A 408 15.84 11.19 23.98
N GLN A 409 14.53 10.93 23.73
CA GLN A 409 13.70 10.04 24.54
C GLN A 409 13.81 8.56 24.15
N ASP A 410 14.66 8.21 23.16
CA ASP A 410 14.86 6.82 22.75
C ASP A 410 15.72 6.05 23.75
N PRO A 411 15.16 5.04 24.45
CA PRO A 411 15.93 4.24 25.40
C PRO A 411 16.83 3.19 24.73
N VAL A 412 16.69 2.97 23.39
CA VAL A 412 17.34 1.90 22.65
C VAL A 412 18.53 2.42 21.86
N LEU A 413 18.29 3.39 20.98
CA LEU A 413 19.26 3.97 20.03
C LEU A 413 19.36 5.50 20.20
N GLY A 414 19.20 5.99 21.42
CA GLY A 414 19.23 7.39 21.77
C GLY A 414 20.60 8.05 21.62
N GLU A 415 20.75 9.24 22.20
CA GLU A 415 21.90 10.12 21.99
C GLU A 415 23.26 9.44 22.20
N PRO A 416 23.49 8.61 23.24
CA PRO A 416 24.81 7.95 23.41
C PRO A 416 25.19 7.05 22.22
N VAL A 417 24.25 6.27 21.69
CA VAL A 417 24.47 5.38 20.53
C VAL A 417 24.71 6.21 19.27
N MET A 418 23.91 7.26 19.07
CA MET A 418 24.05 8.15 17.91
C MET A 418 25.35 8.94 17.94
N ARG A 419 25.84 9.37 19.11
CA ARG A 419 27.16 10.01 19.25
C ARG A 419 28.29 9.05 18.94
N ALA A 420 28.18 7.77 19.36
CA ALA A 420 29.12 6.75 18.97
C ALA A 420 29.14 6.53 17.45
N LEU A 421 27.96 6.50 16.80
CA LEU A 421 27.86 6.44 15.34
C LEU A 421 28.45 7.69 14.68
N GLN A 422 28.16 8.88 15.21
CA GLN A 422 28.70 10.15 14.71
C GLN A 422 30.22 10.13 14.61
N SER A 423 30.92 9.63 15.63
CA SER A 423 32.37 9.52 15.66
C SER A 423 32.96 8.57 14.60
N GLN A 424 32.11 7.72 14.03
CA GLN A 424 32.51 6.76 12.98
C GLN A 424 32.25 7.32 11.56
N ILE A 425 31.64 8.50 11.41
CA ILE A 425 31.31 9.09 10.11
C ILE A 425 32.13 10.37 9.91
N ARG A 426 33.00 10.32 8.92
CA ARG A 426 33.86 11.47 8.57
C ARG A 426 33.02 12.68 8.19
N GLY A 427 33.29 13.84 8.80
CA GLY A 427 32.62 15.12 8.50
C GLY A 427 31.17 15.18 8.96
N CYS A 428 30.72 14.33 9.89
CA CYS A 428 29.40 14.38 10.47
C CYS A 428 29.34 15.33 11.65
N GLU A 429 29.31 16.64 11.38
CA GLU A 429 29.31 17.68 12.41
C GLU A 429 27.90 18.22 12.71
N HIS A 430 26.97 18.12 11.75
CA HIS A 430 25.64 18.67 11.88
C HIS A 430 24.69 17.71 12.61
N VAL A 431 24.29 18.09 13.83
CA VAL A 431 23.40 17.30 14.68
C VAL A 431 22.22 18.12 15.13
N MET A 432 21.02 17.65 14.82
CA MET A 432 19.74 18.17 15.32
C MET A 432 19.28 17.31 16.50
N LEU A 433 19.17 17.93 17.68
CA LEU A 433 18.63 17.26 18.86
C LEU A 433 17.11 17.52 18.95
N LEU A 434 16.36 16.48 19.24
CA LEU A 434 14.91 16.47 19.37
C LEU A 434 14.54 15.99 20.78
N PRO A 435 14.42 16.91 21.77
CA PRO A 435 14.20 16.55 23.17
C PRO A 435 12.92 15.76 23.43
N GLU A 436 11.88 16.01 22.63
CA GLU A 436 10.56 15.38 22.78
C GLU A 436 10.42 14.10 21.94
N ALA A 437 11.36 13.81 21.03
CA ALA A 437 11.26 12.66 20.13
C ALA A 437 11.81 11.38 20.79
N GLY A 438 11.06 10.30 20.62
CA GLY A 438 11.49 8.95 20.99
C GLY A 438 12.19 8.24 19.85
N HIS A 439 12.07 6.89 19.80
CA HIS A 439 12.71 6.04 18.83
C HIS A 439 12.25 6.31 17.38
N PHE A 440 10.96 6.60 17.19
CA PHE A 440 10.38 6.86 15.86
C PHE A 440 10.47 8.36 15.53
N VAL A 441 11.68 8.83 15.33
CA VAL A 441 12.03 10.26 15.17
C VAL A 441 11.30 10.91 14.00
N GLN A 442 10.93 10.13 12.99
CA GLN A 442 10.21 10.58 11.80
C GLN A 442 8.79 11.05 12.06
N GLU A 443 8.22 10.80 13.25
CA GLU A 443 6.98 11.44 13.67
C GLU A 443 7.15 12.97 13.85
N HIS A 444 8.41 13.43 14.04
CA HIS A 444 8.82 14.82 13.94
C HIS A 444 9.39 15.18 12.54
N GLY A 445 9.04 14.39 11.53
CA GLY A 445 9.67 14.39 10.20
C GLY A 445 9.56 15.71 9.45
N ALA A 446 8.49 16.48 9.63
CA ALA A 446 8.34 17.77 8.96
C ALA A 446 9.46 18.75 9.31
N GLN A 447 9.77 18.91 10.61
CA GLN A 447 10.87 19.79 11.04
C GLN A 447 12.26 19.26 10.66
N ILE A 448 12.44 17.93 10.64
CA ILE A 448 13.69 17.31 10.21
C ILE A 448 13.90 17.56 8.71
N ALA A 449 12.88 17.33 7.89
CA ALA A 449 12.96 17.57 6.46
C ALA A 449 13.18 19.05 6.13
N GLN A 450 12.52 19.97 6.85
CA GLN A 450 12.74 21.42 6.72
C GLN A 450 14.19 21.82 7.02
N ALA A 451 14.86 21.16 7.95
CA ALA A 451 16.28 21.39 8.23
C ALA A 451 17.19 20.71 7.20
N ALA A 452 16.83 19.50 6.73
CA ALA A 452 17.63 18.72 5.80
C ALA A 452 17.64 19.30 4.37
N VAL A 453 16.51 19.86 3.88
CA VAL A 453 16.40 20.44 2.54
C VAL A 453 17.48 21.50 2.30
N PRO A 454 17.59 22.60 3.07
CA PRO A 454 18.63 23.61 2.84
C PRO A 454 20.04 23.05 3.13
N PHE A 455 20.18 22.10 4.03
CA PHE A 455 21.49 21.50 4.33
C PHE A 455 22.08 20.70 3.16
N PHE A 456 21.26 20.05 2.36
CA PHE A 456 21.70 19.27 1.20
C PHE A 456 21.53 20.00 -0.15
N ALA A 457 20.95 21.20 -0.19
CA ALA A 457 20.52 21.89 -1.41
C ALA A 457 21.62 22.05 -2.47
N ASP A 458 22.85 22.39 -2.06
CA ASP A 458 23.99 22.63 -2.97
C ASP A 458 24.63 21.34 -3.52
N LEU A 459 24.14 20.17 -3.10
CA LEU A 459 24.53 18.89 -3.68
C LEU A 459 23.78 18.58 -4.98
N ALA A 460 22.65 19.25 -5.23
CA ALA A 460 21.78 19.03 -6.40
C ALA A 460 22.43 19.42 -7.75
N GLY A 461 23.52 20.18 -7.77
CA GLY A 461 24.18 20.68 -8.99
C GLY A 461 25.54 20.11 -9.26
N ARG A 462 25.97 19.05 -8.57
CA ARG A 462 27.33 18.49 -8.65
C ARG A 462 27.40 17.19 -9.49
N GLY A 463 26.51 17.04 -10.47
CA GLY A 463 26.49 15.90 -11.40
C GLY A 463 27.08 16.19 -12.76
#